data_1be6dfa2e515852c955b3111c83fdd58
#
_entry.id   1be6dfa2e515852c955b3111c83fdd58
#
_cell.length_a   1.000
_cell.length_b   1.000
_cell.length_c   1.000
_cell.angle_alpha   90.00
_cell.angle_beta   90.00
_cell.angle_gamma   90.00
#
_symmetry.space_group_name_H-M   'P 1'
#
loop_
_entity.id
_entity.type
_entity.pdbx_description
1 polymer ?
#
loop_
_entity_poly.entity_id
_entity_poly.type
_entity_poly.pdbx_seq_one_letter_code
_entity_poly.pdbx_strand_id
1 'polypeptide(L)'
;ADIVNDVWALRQPGTAQVVARHPACGICLMHMHRDPQTMQSAPMEGDAVLQVLSFLKRAALDLQALGVNRQRIVLDYGIGFGKTVEQNFALLARQDELLAMGYPLLAGWSRKSSLGAVTGLDVDQRLIPSVTAALLAVERGAHVVRVHDVRETVQALAVWKAMRSEGL
;
A
#
# COMPACT_ATOMS: atom_id res chain seq x y z
N ALA A 1 17.60 -0.37 10.49
CA ALA A 1 16.17 -0.62 10.19
C ALA A 1 16.05 -1.92 9.37
N ASP A 2 15.02 -2.71 9.64
CA ASP A 2 14.78 -3.95 8.90
C ASP A 2 14.09 -3.67 7.55
N ILE A 3 13.24 -2.62 7.51
CA ILE A 3 12.57 -2.15 6.30
C ILE A 3 12.63 -0.62 6.24
N VAL A 4 12.97 -0.07 5.09
CA VAL A 4 12.78 1.33 4.75
C VAL A 4 11.46 1.47 4.01
N ASN A 5 10.52 2.21 4.58
CA ASN A 5 9.24 2.55 3.95
C ASN A 5 9.29 4.02 3.52
N ASP A 6 9.42 4.25 2.20
CA ASP A 6 9.58 5.60 1.68
C ASP A 6 8.39 6.02 0.81
N VAL A 7 7.69 7.08 1.25
CA VAL A 7 6.54 7.66 0.54
C VAL A 7 6.91 8.26 -0.83
N TRP A 8 8.18 8.57 -1.03
CA TRP A 8 8.71 9.06 -2.30
C TRP A 8 9.12 7.94 -3.28
N ALA A 9 9.03 6.67 -2.87
CA ALA A 9 9.57 5.55 -3.64
C ALA A 9 11.04 5.77 -4.06
N LEU A 10 11.85 6.30 -3.14
CA LEU A 10 13.27 6.59 -3.30
C LEU A 10 13.61 7.59 -4.42
N ARG A 11 12.66 8.45 -4.80
CA ARG A 11 12.86 9.48 -5.84
C ARG A 11 13.73 10.66 -5.39
N GLN A 12 14.00 10.80 -4.08
CA GLN A 12 14.92 11.82 -3.60
C GLN A 12 16.37 11.48 -3.97
N PRO A 13 17.20 12.47 -4.34
CA PRO A 13 18.57 12.22 -4.78
C PRO A 13 19.37 11.40 -3.76
N GLY A 14 20.03 10.34 -4.23
CA GLY A 14 20.91 9.49 -3.41
C GLY A 14 20.21 8.43 -2.56
N THR A 15 18.90 8.49 -2.35
CA THR A 15 18.20 7.56 -1.47
C THR A 15 18.21 6.11 -2.00
N ALA A 16 17.99 5.93 -3.29
CA ALA A 16 18.04 4.61 -3.93
C ALA A 16 19.42 3.95 -3.78
N GLN A 17 20.50 4.71 -3.97
CA GLN A 17 21.88 4.22 -3.82
C GLN A 17 22.19 3.82 -2.38
N VAL A 18 21.68 4.56 -1.39
CA VAL A 18 21.89 4.24 0.03
C VAL A 18 21.25 2.90 0.38
N VAL A 19 19.98 2.68 0.01
CA VAL A 19 19.31 1.41 0.32
C VAL A 19 19.81 0.24 -0.51
N ALA A 20 20.26 0.50 -1.75
CA ALA A 20 20.86 -0.54 -2.61
C ALA A 20 22.16 -1.09 -2.03
N ARG A 21 23.00 -0.24 -1.42
CA ARG A 21 24.25 -0.65 -0.77
C ARG A 21 24.04 -1.48 0.50
N HIS A 22 22.88 -1.39 1.15
CA HIS A 22 22.61 -2.19 2.34
C HIS A 22 22.32 -3.66 1.95
N PRO A 23 22.98 -4.64 2.58
CA PRO A 23 22.91 -6.04 2.09
C PRO A 23 21.56 -6.72 2.31
N ALA A 24 20.81 -6.35 3.36
CA ALA A 24 19.64 -7.10 3.81
C ALA A 24 18.37 -6.28 4.08
N CYS A 25 18.44 -4.92 4.09
CA CYS A 25 17.28 -4.08 4.39
C CYS A 25 16.16 -4.27 3.36
N GLY A 26 14.94 -4.55 3.81
CA GLY A 26 13.75 -4.54 2.97
C GLY A 26 13.38 -3.12 2.53
N ILE A 27 12.71 -2.99 1.40
CA ILE A 27 12.37 -1.71 0.80
C ILE A 27 10.89 -1.72 0.42
N CYS A 28 10.11 -0.81 1.01
CA CYS A 28 8.72 -0.57 0.60
C CYS A 28 8.66 0.66 -0.29
N LEU A 29 8.26 0.44 -1.55
CA LEU A 29 8.05 1.50 -2.54
C LEU A 29 6.58 1.90 -2.54
N MET A 30 6.27 3.16 -2.21
CA MET A 30 4.90 3.66 -2.20
C MET A 30 4.62 4.57 -3.39
N HIS A 31 3.47 4.38 -4.05
CA HIS A 31 2.97 5.32 -5.04
C HIS A 31 2.32 6.54 -4.39
N MET A 32 2.82 7.72 -4.77
CA MET A 32 2.21 9.00 -4.47
C MET A 32 2.09 9.82 -5.76
N HIS A 33 0.90 10.37 -6.02
CA HIS A 33 0.71 11.30 -7.12
C HIS A 33 1.23 12.68 -6.72
N ARG A 34 2.15 13.24 -7.53
CA ARG A 34 2.85 14.51 -7.26
C ARG A 34 3.70 14.45 -5.98
N ASP A 35 3.58 15.46 -5.15
CA ASP A 35 4.27 15.61 -3.86
C ASP A 35 3.27 15.77 -2.70
N PRO A 36 3.71 15.61 -1.44
CA PRO A 36 2.81 15.65 -0.28
C PRO A 36 2.05 16.96 -0.11
N GLN A 37 2.57 18.07 -0.64
CA GLN A 37 1.97 19.40 -0.47
C GLN A 37 0.86 19.66 -1.51
N THR A 38 1.01 19.12 -2.72
CA THR A 38 0.11 19.41 -3.86
C THR A 38 -0.81 18.23 -4.22
N MET A 39 -0.58 17.04 -3.70
CA MET A 39 -1.31 15.82 -4.05
C MET A 39 -2.83 15.89 -3.84
N GLN A 40 -3.30 16.70 -2.89
CA GLN A 40 -4.74 16.82 -2.59
C GLN A 40 -5.45 17.86 -3.46
N SER A 41 -4.72 18.84 -4.00
CA SER A 41 -5.30 19.92 -4.80
C SER A 41 -5.59 19.52 -6.25
N ALA A 42 -4.95 18.46 -6.73
CA ALA A 42 -5.13 17.95 -8.10
C ALA A 42 -4.96 16.43 -8.10
N PRO A 43 -6.02 15.68 -7.79
CA PRO A 43 -5.99 14.20 -7.80
C PRO A 43 -5.64 13.66 -9.19
N MET A 44 -5.28 12.38 -9.24
CA MET A 44 -4.99 11.70 -10.51
C MET A 44 -6.20 11.73 -11.44
N GLU A 45 -5.96 11.88 -12.72
CA GLU A 45 -6.98 11.74 -13.76
C GLU A 45 -6.90 10.34 -14.40
N GLY A 46 -8.03 9.85 -14.91
CA GLY A 46 -8.11 8.56 -15.59
C GLY A 46 -8.01 7.35 -14.67
N ASP A 47 -7.56 6.21 -15.22
CA ASP A 47 -7.47 4.94 -14.48
C ASP A 47 -6.26 4.95 -13.53
N ALA A 48 -6.55 5.17 -12.25
CA ALA A 48 -5.53 5.20 -11.20
C ALA A 48 -4.83 3.84 -11.00
N VAL A 49 -5.52 2.71 -11.25
CA VAL A 49 -4.93 1.37 -11.08
C VAL A 49 -3.81 1.15 -12.07
N LEU A 50 -4.05 1.43 -13.35
CA LEU A 50 -3.04 1.30 -14.41
C LEU A 50 -1.85 2.24 -14.19
N GLN A 51 -2.09 3.46 -13.73
CA GLN A 51 -1.03 4.43 -13.46
C GLN A 51 -0.17 4.00 -12.27
N VAL A 52 -0.79 3.56 -11.18
CA VAL A 52 -0.10 3.03 -9.99
C VAL A 52 0.72 1.80 -10.35
N LEU A 53 0.14 0.87 -11.11
CA LEU A 53 0.82 -0.34 -11.59
C LEU A 53 2.06 0.01 -12.42
N SER A 54 1.91 0.91 -13.40
CA SER A 54 3.02 1.34 -14.25
C SER A 54 4.15 2.00 -13.44
N PHE A 55 3.78 2.88 -12.50
CA PHE A 55 4.75 3.55 -11.62
C PHE A 55 5.51 2.58 -10.74
N LEU A 56 4.81 1.70 -10.02
CA LEU A 56 5.43 0.76 -9.09
C LEU A 56 6.31 -0.27 -9.81
N LYS A 57 5.85 -0.73 -10.98
CA LYS A 57 6.64 -1.62 -11.84
C LYS A 57 7.97 -0.96 -12.24
N ARG A 58 7.93 0.29 -12.68
CA ARG A 58 9.13 1.04 -13.07
C ARG A 58 10.07 1.24 -11.88
N ALA A 59 9.54 1.70 -10.74
CA ALA A 59 10.34 1.93 -9.53
C ALA A 59 11.02 0.64 -9.03
N ALA A 60 10.33 -0.50 -9.09
CA ALA A 60 10.91 -1.80 -8.73
C ALA A 60 12.03 -2.23 -9.69
N LEU A 61 11.84 -2.03 -11.00
CA LEU A 61 12.86 -2.34 -12.01
C LEU A 61 14.10 -1.45 -11.86
N ASP A 62 13.91 -0.17 -11.60
CA ASP A 62 15.01 0.78 -11.39
C ASP A 62 15.87 0.37 -10.17
N LEU A 63 15.25 -0.13 -9.07
CA LEU A 63 15.99 -0.67 -7.93
C LEU A 63 16.73 -1.97 -8.27
N GLN A 64 16.12 -2.86 -9.03
CA GLN A 64 16.79 -4.09 -9.45
C GLN A 64 18.00 -3.79 -10.36
N ALA A 65 17.91 -2.77 -11.20
CA ALA A 65 19.05 -2.30 -12.02
C ALA A 65 20.22 -1.80 -11.16
N LEU A 66 19.96 -1.36 -9.91
CA LEU A 66 20.99 -1.03 -8.91
C LEU A 66 21.48 -2.25 -8.12
N GLY A 67 21.07 -3.47 -8.49
CA GLY A 67 21.50 -4.71 -7.84
C GLY A 67 20.65 -5.12 -6.62
N VAL A 68 19.52 -4.46 -6.36
CA VAL A 68 18.62 -4.86 -5.26
C VAL A 68 17.90 -6.15 -5.62
N ASN A 69 18.01 -7.16 -4.75
CA ASN A 69 17.27 -8.39 -4.92
C ASN A 69 15.75 -8.14 -4.83
N ARG A 70 14.99 -8.69 -5.78
CA ARG A 70 13.55 -8.60 -5.86
C ARG A 70 12.84 -8.98 -4.54
N GLN A 71 13.35 -9.96 -3.82
CA GLN A 71 12.80 -10.45 -2.55
C GLN A 71 12.86 -9.40 -1.42
N ARG A 72 13.63 -8.33 -1.59
CA ARG A 72 13.71 -7.20 -0.65
C ARG A 72 12.67 -6.13 -0.92
N ILE A 73 11.88 -6.23 -1.99
CA ILE A 73 10.97 -5.17 -2.44
C ILE A 73 9.53 -5.53 -2.08
N VAL A 74 8.84 -4.60 -1.42
CA VAL A 74 7.40 -4.60 -1.14
C VAL A 74 6.79 -3.37 -1.83
N LEU A 75 5.60 -3.48 -2.39
CA LEU A 75 4.91 -2.39 -3.08
C LEU A 75 3.72 -1.90 -2.25
N ASP A 76 3.61 -0.58 -2.05
CA ASP A 76 2.45 0.08 -1.43
C ASP A 76 1.76 0.96 -2.49
N TYR A 77 0.51 0.70 -2.77
CA TYR A 77 -0.24 1.48 -3.76
C TYR A 77 -0.70 2.87 -3.25
N GLY A 78 -0.39 3.22 -2.00
CA GLY A 78 -0.48 4.59 -1.49
C GLY A 78 -1.89 5.14 -1.39
N ILE A 79 -2.76 4.48 -0.60
CA ILE A 79 -4.12 4.96 -0.32
C ILE A 79 -4.09 6.35 0.32
N GLY A 80 -4.86 7.28 -0.25
CA GLY A 80 -4.96 8.66 0.22
C GLY A 80 -3.82 9.59 -0.21
N PHE A 81 -2.91 9.12 -1.09
CA PHE A 81 -1.82 9.93 -1.62
C PHE A 81 -2.12 10.40 -3.04
N GLY A 82 -2.89 11.51 -3.15
CA GLY A 82 -3.23 12.14 -4.43
C GLY A 82 -4.26 11.38 -5.28
N LYS A 83 -5.19 10.68 -4.63
CA LYS A 83 -6.24 9.89 -5.27
C LYS A 83 -7.62 10.28 -4.71
N THR A 84 -8.64 10.22 -5.54
CA THR A 84 -10.03 10.38 -5.11
C THR A 84 -10.50 9.19 -4.26
N VAL A 85 -11.67 9.31 -3.64
CA VAL A 85 -12.29 8.21 -2.88
C VAL A 85 -12.51 7.00 -3.78
N GLU A 86 -13.09 7.22 -4.96
CA GLU A 86 -13.37 6.19 -5.96
C GLU A 86 -12.10 5.50 -6.43
N GLN A 87 -11.04 6.25 -6.69
CA GLN A 87 -9.74 5.72 -7.11
C GLN A 87 -9.09 4.87 -6.02
N ASN A 88 -9.20 5.27 -4.74
CA ASN A 88 -8.72 4.46 -3.64
C ASN A 88 -9.47 3.12 -3.55
N PHE A 89 -10.81 3.13 -3.68
CA PHE A 89 -11.59 1.90 -3.66
C PHE A 89 -11.39 1.05 -4.93
N ALA A 90 -11.15 1.66 -6.10
CA ALA A 90 -10.77 0.94 -7.30
C ALA A 90 -9.45 0.16 -7.12
N LEU A 91 -8.45 0.73 -6.44
CA LEU A 91 -7.22 0.03 -6.10
C LEU A 91 -7.43 -1.17 -5.17
N LEU A 92 -8.37 -1.09 -4.23
CA LEU A 92 -8.74 -2.23 -3.39
C LEU A 92 -9.50 -3.29 -4.20
N ALA A 93 -10.46 -2.88 -5.01
CA ALA A 93 -11.30 -3.78 -5.79
C ALA A 93 -10.51 -4.56 -6.85
N ARG A 94 -9.52 -3.90 -7.47
CA ARG A 94 -8.67 -4.44 -8.54
C ARG A 94 -7.24 -4.74 -8.05
N GLN A 95 -7.07 -5.10 -6.78
CA GLN A 95 -5.76 -5.38 -6.16
C GLN A 95 -5.03 -6.56 -6.82
N ASP A 96 -5.76 -7.50 -7.40
CA ASP A 96 -5.25 -8.64 -8.16
C ASP A 96 -4.37 -8.21 -9.35
N GLU A 97 -4.70 -7.10 -10.01
CA GLU A 97 -3.87 -6.56 -11.09
C GLU A 97 -2.48 -6.12 -10.57
N LEU A 98 -2.41 -5.58 -9.34
CA LEU A 98 -1.14 -5.21 -8.69
C LEU A 98 -0.37 -6.45 -8.25
N LEU A 99 -1.07 -7.48 -7.76
CA LEU A 99 -0.45 -8.77 -7.37
C LEU A 99 0.17 -9.49 -8.57
N ALA A 100 -0.38 -9.32 -9.77
CA ALA A 100 0.16 -9.91 -11.00
C ALA A 100 1.60 -9.46 -11.31
N MET A 101 2.08 -8.36 -10.70
CA MET A 101 3.50 -7.98 -10.77
C MET A 101 4.41 -8.95 -10.00
N GLY A 102 3.86 -9.79 -9.12
CA GLY A 102 4.58 -10.81 -8.35
C GLY A 102 5.46 -10.26 -7.22
N TYR A 103 5.15 -9.09 -6.68
CA TYR A 103 5.75 -8.55 -5.46
C TYR A 103 4.76 -8.64 -4.30
N PRO A 104 5.25 -8.75 -3.04
CA PRO A 104 4.39 -8.54 -1.90
C PRO A 104 3.76 -7.15 -1.91
N LEU A 105 2.48 -7.05 -1.53
CA LEU A 105 1.76 -5.79 -1.40
C LEU A 105 1.57 -5.40 0.05
N LEU A 106 1.78 -4.11 0.33
CA LEU A 106 1.40 -3.46 1.58
C LEU A 106 0.16 -2.58 1.35
N ALA A 107 -0.82 -2.69 2.24
CA ALA A 107 -2.05 -1.91 2.24
C ALA A 107 -2.17 -1.05 3.50
N GLY A 108 -2.22 0.26 3.35
CA GLY A 108 -2.29 1.24 4.45
C GLY A 108 -3.62 1.98 4.49
N TRP A 109 -4.72 1.32 4.85
CA TRP A 109 -6.08 1.89 4.88
C TRP A 109 -6.45 2.61 6.17
N SER A 110 -5.76 2.30 7.27
CA SER A 110 -6.19 2.68 8.62
C SER A 110 -6.39 4.19 8.78
N ARG A 111 -7.58 4.56 9.24
CA ARG A 111 -8.06 5.93 9.53
C ARG A 111 -8.06 6.89 8.34
N LYS A 112 -7.93 6.40 7.11
CA LYS A 112 -7.88 7.22 5.90
C LYS A 112 -9.19 7.97 5.64
N SER A 113 -9.05 9.16 5.02
CA SER A 113 -10.19 10.03 4.69
C SER A 113 -11.23 9.37 3.81
N SER A 114 -10.82 8.47 2.90
CA SER A 114 -11.72 7.69 2.06
C SER A 114 -12.69 6.83 2.87
N LEU A 115 -12.27 6.32 4.04
CA LEU A 115 -13.16 5.58 4.94
C LEU A 115 -14.19 6.53 5.59
N GLY A 116 -13.75 7.71 6.03
CA GLY A 116 -14.64 8.73 6.54
C GLY A 116 -15.67 9.20 5.51
N ALA A 117 -15.26 9.36 4.26
CA ALA A 117 -16.13 9.79 3.17
C ALA A 117 -17.31 8.84 2.91
N VAL A 118 -17.07 7.52 3.03
CA VAL A 118 -18.14 6.51 2.79
C VAL A 118 -18.94 6.16 4.04
N THR A 119 -18.43 6.45 5.25
CA THR A 119 -19.09 6.10 6.51
C THR A 119 -19.69 7.29 7.24
N GLY A 120 -19.30 8.52 6.87
CA GLY A 120 -19.64 9.74 7.59
C GLY A 120 -18.93 9.91 8.94
N LEU A 121 -17.90 9.08 9.24
CA LEU A 121 -17.26 9.04 10.54
C LEU A 121 -16.02 9.95 10.61
N ASP A 122 -15.83 10.60 11.74
CA ASP A 122 -14.61 11.31 12.07
C ASP A 122 -13.42 10.36 12.28
N VAL A 123 -12.21 10.89 12.25
CA VAL A 123 -10.97 10.10 12.22
C VAL A 123 -10.80 9.17 13.43
N ASP A 124 -11.22 9.59 14.61
CA ASP A 124 -11.19 8.83 15.86
C ASP A 124 -12.23 7.71 15.93
N GLN A 125 -13.29 7.80 15.12
CA GLN A 125 -14.36 6.80 15.05
C GLN A 125 -14.15 5.73 13.97
N ARG A 126 -13.05 5.80 13.20
CA ARG A 126 -12.79 4.92 12.04
C ARG A 126 -12.14 3.57 12.40
N LEU A 127 -12.29 3.09 13.63
CA LEU A 127 -11.77 1.78 14.03
C LEU A 127 -12.36 0.66 13.16
N ILE A 128 -13.67 0.50 13.18
CA ILE A 128 -14.36 -0.55 12.42
C ILE A 128 -14.09 -0.44 10.91
N PRO A 129 -14.27 0.72 10.26
CA PRO A 129 -13.92 0.85 8.84
C PRO A 129 -12.46 0.52 8.54
N SER A 130 -11.52 0.85 9.44
CA SER A 130 -10.09 0.57 9.27
C SER A 130 -9.80 -0.93 9.30
N VAL A 131 -10.36 -1.64 10.28
CA VAL A 131 -10.20 -3.10 10.41
C VAL A 131 -10.87 -3.81 9.23
N THR A 132 -12.06 -3.37 8.83
CA THR A 132 -12.77 -3.93 7.66
C THR A 132 -11.95 -3.77 6.38
N ALA A 133 -11.42 -2.57 6.11
CA ALA A 133 -10.62 -2.34 4.92
C ALA A 133 -9.30 -3.14 4.93
N ALA A 134 -8.67 -3.30 6.10
CA ALA A 134 -7.49 -4.15 6.25
C ALA A 134 -7.81 -5.63 5.96
N LEU A 135 -8.92 -6.14 6.50
CA LEU A 135 -9.39 -7.50 6.24
C LEU A 135 -9.69 -7.74 4.76
N LEU A 136 -10.40 -6.80 4.12
CA LEU A 136 -10.69 -6.87 2.68
C LEU A 136 -9.42 -6.83 1.83
N ALA A 137 -8.42 -6.05 2.23
CA ALA A 137 -7.13 -6.02 1.54
C ALA A 137 -6.40 -7.36 1.66
N VAL A 138 -6.40 -7.99 2.84
CA VAL A 138 -5.81 -9.32 3.06
C VAL A 138 -6.56 -10.40 2.28
N GLU A 139 -7.89 -10.38 2.29
CA GLU A 139 -8.71 -11.30 1.50
C GLU A 139 -8.41 -11.22 0.01
N ARG A 140 -8.06 -10.02 -0.48
CA ARG A 140 -7.63 -9.78 -1.87
C ARG A 140 -6.11 -9.94 -2.08
N GLY A 141 -5.39 -10.54 -1.13
CA GLY A 141 -3.99 -10.94 -1.27
C GLY A 141 -2.94 -9.91 -0.81
N ALA A 142 -3.30 -8.88 -0.04
CA ALA A 142 -2.27 -8.06 0.61
C ALA A 142 -1.45 -8.90 1.60
N HIS A 143 -0.14 -8.76 1.55
CA HIS A 143 0.80 -9.50 2.40
C HIS A 143 1.09 -8.77 3.71
N VAL A 144 0.99 -7.45 3.69
CA VAL A 144 1.25 -6.57 4.84
C VAL A 144 0.13 -5.55 4.96
N VAL A 145 -0.39 -5.34 6.15
CA VAL A 145 -1.29 -4.24 6.46
C VAL A 145 -0.65 -3.31 7.47
N ARG A 146 -0.62 -2.00 7.15
CA ARG A 146 -0.13 -0.97 8.07
C ARG A 146 -1.30 -0.29 8.75
N VAL A 147 -1.40 -0.47 10.06
CA VAL A 147 -2.57 -0.09 10.85
C VAL A 147 -2.19 0.67 12.12
N HIS A 148 -3.12 1.48 12.64
CA HIS A 148 -2.99 2.11 13.97
C HIS A 148 -3.50 1.17 15.06
N ASP A 149 -4.56 0.43 14.78
CA ASP A 149 -5.30 -0.39 15.73
C ASP A 149 -4.90 -1.87 15.57
N VAL A 150 -3.66 -2.19 16.00
CA VAL A 150 -3.02 -3.49 15.74
C VAL A 150 -3.79 -4.63 16.39
N ARG A 151 -4.20 -4.48 17.66
CA ARG A 151 -4.88 -5.53 18.42
C ARG A 151 -6.17 -5.97 17.73
N GLU A 152 -7.00 -5.04 17.35
CA GLU A 152 -8.31 -5.26 16.72
C GLU A 152 -8.14 -5.85 15.31
N THR A 153 -7.13 -5.39 14.59
CA THR A 153 -6.79 -5.95 13.26
C THR A 153 -6.32 -7.41 13.38
N VAL A 154 -5.46 -7.72 14.34
CA VAL A 154 -4.99 -9.10 14.59
C VAL A 154 -6.16 -10.03 14.94
N GLN A 155 -7.13 -9.57 15.75
CA GLN A 155 -8.33 -10.34 16.09
C GLN A 155 -9.18 -10.64 14.85
N ALA A 156 -9.40 -9.66 13.98
CA ALA A 156 -10.14 -9.85 12.73
C ALA A 156 -9.42 -10.82 11.78
N LEU A 157 -8.10 -10.69 11.66
CA LEU A 157 -7.29 -11.60 10.82
C LEU A 157 -7.23 -13.03 11.39
N ALA A 158 -7.34 -13.22 12.71
CA ALA A 158 -7.44 -14.55 13.31
C ALA A 158 -8.73 -15.28 12.89
N VAL A 159 -9.86 -14.56 12.84
CA VAL A 159 -11.13 -15.09 12.35
C VAL A 159 -11.03 -15.46 10.86
N TRP A 160 -10.46 -14.55 10.04
CA TRP A 160 -10.23 -14.80 8.62
C TRP A 160 -9.35 -16.04 8.40
N LYS A 161 -8.26 -16.17 9.17
CA LYS A 161 -7.34 -17.31 9.07
C LYS A 161 -8.05 -18.62 9.42
N ALA A 162 -8.87 -18.65 10.49
CA ALA A 162 -9.64 -19.83 10.88
C ALA A 162 -10.59 -20.27 9.77
N MET A 163 -11.34 -19.33 9.16
CA MET A 163 -12.20 -19.63 8.02
C MET A 163 -11.43 -20.27 6.85
N ARG A 164 -10.24 -19.75 6.52
CA ARG A 164 -9.42 -20.24 5.41
C ARG A 164 -8.80 -21.62 5.68
N SER A 165 -8.54 -21.99 6.94
CA SER A 165 -7.96 -23.28 7.29
C SER A 165 -8.98 -24.43 7.21
N GLU A 166 -10.28 -24.15 7.31
CA GLU A 166 -11.36 -25.14 7.19
C GLU A 166 -11.83 -25.37 5.76
N GLY A 167 -11.47 -24.50 4.84
CA GLY A 167 -11.92 -24.48 3.45
C GLY A 167 -10.95 -25.07 2.42
N LEU A 168 -9.89 -25.76 2.85
CA LEU A 168 -8.88 -26.40 1.97
C LEU A 168 -8.87 -27.90 2.11
#